data_77186ff3cd12976f9e90ab2566f219f1
#
_entry.id   77186ff3cd12976f9e90ab2566f219f1
#
_cell.length_a   1.000
_cell.length_b   1.000
_cell.length_c   1.000
_cell.angle_alpha   90.00
_cell.angle_beta   90.00
_cell.angle_gamma   90.00
#
_symmetry.space_group_name_H-M   'P 1'
#
loop_
_entity.id
_entity.type
_entity.pdbx_description
1 polymer ?
#
loop_
_entity_poly.entity_id
_entity_poly.type
_entity_poly.pdbx_seq_one_letter_code
_entity_poly.pdbx_strand_id
1 'polypeptide(L)'
;PISQRILPLVKAILTRSNTALTDLDALAFGRGPGSFTGVRIGIGIAQGLALGAELPMIGVSTLATMAQGAWRMTGATRVLAAIDARMGEVYWAEYTRDAQGVWHGEETEAVLKPQAVTERLKQLSGEWATVGTGWPAWPEMAKDTGVTLVDGNMLLPAAEDMLPIASQLLAAGKTVAVEHAEPVYLRNTVAWKKLPGRE
;
A
#
# COMPACT_ATOMS: atom_id res chain seq x y z
N PRO A 1 8.00 -9.84 17.62
CA PRO A 1 8.25 -9.37 16.26
C PRO A 1 7.25 -9.97 15.26
N ILE A 2 6.82 -9.21 14.27
CA ILE A 2 5.84 -9.65 13.26
C ILE A 2 6.28 -10.95 12.56
N SER A 3 7.57 -11.07 12.25
CA SER A 3 8.14 -12.25 11.60
C SER A 3 7.96 -13.54 12.40
N GLN A 4 7.81 -13.47 13.73
CA GLN A 4 7.62 -14.64 14.60
C GLN A 4 6.15 -15.01 14.79
N ARG A 5 5.22 -14.10 14.51
CA ARG A 5 3.77 -14.25 14.77
C ARG A 5 2.95 -14.60 13.55
N ILE A 6 3.43 -14.25 12.35
CA ILE A 6 2.60 -14.31 11.15
C ILE A 6 2.28 -15.76 10.72
N LEU A 7 3.24 -16.68 10.77
CA LEU A 7 3.01 -18.08 10.39
C LEU A 7 2.02 -18.79 11.32
N PRO A 8 2.13 -18.67 12.66
CA PRO A 8 1.12 -19.20 13.56
C PRO A 8 -0.29 -18.60 13.32
N LEU A 9 -0.39 -17.32 13.01
CA LEU A 9 -1.67 -16.68 12.69
C LEU A 9 -2.28 -17.23 11.39
N VAL A 10 -1.49 -17.41 10.35
CA VAL A 10 -1.94 -18.02 9.08
C VAL A 10 -2.45 -19.42 9.33
N LYS A 11 -1.71 -20.25 10.06
CA LYS A 11 -2.11 -21.62 10.41
C LYS A 11 -3.42 -21.63 11.20
N ALA A 12 -3.59 -20.74 12.18
CA ALA A 12 -4.80 -20.65 12.99
C ALA A 12 -6.03 -20.27 12.14
N ILE A 13 -5.88 -19.31 11.21
CA ILE A 13 -6.95 -18.89 10.31
C ILE A 13 -7.34 -20.01 9.35
N LEU A 14 -6.38 -20.69 8.73
CA LEU A 14 -6.62 -21.81 7.84
C LEU A 14 -7.34 -22.96 8.56
N THR A 15 -6.90 -23.30 9.76
CA THR A 15 -7.54 -24.35 10.58
C THR A 15 -8.97 -23.96 10.95
N ARG A 16 -9.19 -22.71 11.35
CA ARG A 16 -10.51 -22.21 11.75
C ARG A 16 -11.50 -22.16 10.60
N SER A 17 -11.03 -21.83 9.40
CA SER A 17 -11.85 -21.80 8.17
C SER A 17 -11.99 -23.16 7.49
N ASN A 18 -11.36 -24.21 8.02
CA ASN A 18 -11.27 -25.55 7.43
C ASN A 18 -10.75 -25.51 5.98
N THR A 19 -9.77 -24.65 5.73
CA THR A 19 -9.15 -24.44 4.43
C THR A 19 -7.68 -24.84 4.49
N ALA A 20 -7.18 -25.58 3.51
CA ALA A 20 -5.75 -25.83 3.35
C ALA A 20 -5.12 -24.72 2.47
N LEU A 21 -3.85 -24.43 2.70
CA LEU A 21 -3.12 -23.44 1.88
C LEU A 21 -3.15 -23.82 0.37
N THR A 22 -3.11 -25.12 0.06
CA THR A 22 -3.19 -25.65 -1.31
C THR A 22 -4.56 -25.50 -1.96
N ASP A 23 -5.61 -25.17 -1.21
CA ASP A 23 -6.97 -24.93 -1.73
C ASP A 23 -7.15 -23.51 -2.27
N LEU A 24 -6.15 -22.64 -2.14
CA LEU A 24 -6.18 -21.27 -2.57
C LEU A 24 -5.78 -21.15 -4.04
N ASP A 25 -6.34 -20.18 -4.76
CA ASP A 25 -6.02 -19.92 -6.17
C ASP A 25 -4.76 -19.07 -6.33
N ALA A 26 -4.47 -18.22 -5.35
CA ALA A 26 -3.31 -17.32 -5.34
C ALA A 26 -3.06 -16.80 -3.94
N LEU A 27 -1.87 -16.25 -3.73
CA LEU A 27 -1.49 -15.58 -2.50
C LEU A 27 -1.26 -14.09 -2.75
N ALA A 28 -2.08 -13.25 -2.14
CA ALA A 28 -1.91 -11.81 -2.19
C ALA A 28 -0.91 -11.33 -1.13
N PHE A 29 -0.10 -10.34 -1.48
CA PHE A 29 0.85 -9.71 -0.57
C PHE A 29 0.88 -8.20 -0.78
N GLY A 30 1.18 -7.46 0.28
CA GLY A 30 1.44 -6.03 0.20
C GLY A 30 2.82 -5.77 -0.43
N ARG A 31 2.84 -5.19 -1.63
CA ARG A 31 4.11 -4.91 -2.34
C ARG A 31 4.76 -3.59 -1.95
N GLY A 32 4.21 -2.88 -0.96
CA GLY A 32 4.62 -1.54 -0.58
C GLY A 32 3.85 -0.46 -1.36
N PRO A 33 4.25 0.78 -1.27
CA PRO A 33 5.41 1.27 -0.51
C PRO A 33 5.20 1.22 1.00
N GLY A 34 6.30 1.16 1.73
CA GLY A 34 6.29 1.11 3.18
C GLY A 34 7.70 1.02 3.72
N SER A 35 7.85 0.64 4.99
CA SER A 35 9.16 0.41 5.59
C SER A 35 9.92 -0.64 4.77
N PHE A 36 11.14 -0.31 4.36
CA PHE A 36 11.98 -1.16 3.53
C PHE A 36 12.15 -2.58 4.10
N THR A 37 12.47 -2.67 5.39
CA THR A 37 12.64 -3.95 6.08
C THR A 37 11.30 -4.69 6.23
N GLY A 38 10.24 -4.00 6.62
CA GLY A 38 8.92 -4.59 6.81
C GLY A 38 8.34 -5.16 5.52
N VAL A 39 8.47 -4.45 4.42
CA VAL A 39 8.01 -4.91 3.09
C VAL A 39 8.79 -6.16 2.66
N ARG A 40 10.10 -6.17 2.83
CA ARG A 40 10.93 -7.35 2.49
C ARG A 40 10.61 -8.58 3.31
N ILE A 41 10.42 -8.42 4.63
CA ILE A 41 10.03 -9.54 5.51
C ILE A 41 8.67 -10.11 5.08
N GLY A 42 7.69 -9.25 4.83
CA GLY A 42 6.36 -9.67 4.41
C GLY A 42 6.38 -10.43 3.08
N ILE A 43 7.11 -9.93 2.09
CA ILE A 43 7.26 -10.60 0.79
C ILE A 43 8.01 -11.93 0.94
N GLY A 44 9.07 -11.97 1.73
CA GLY A 44 9.82 -13.21 1.96
C GLY A 44 8.98 -14.31 2.59
N ILE A 45 8.13 -13.98 3.56
CA ILE A 45 7.20 -14.93 4.18
C ILE A 45 6.15 -15.38 3.15
N ALA A 46 5.57 -14.45 2.39
CA ALA A 46 4.61 -14.77 1.34
C ALA A 46 5.20 -15.67 0.26
N GLN A 47 6.45 -15.42 -0.15
CA GLN A 47 7.17 -16.28 -1.10
C GLN A 47 7.35 -17.70 -0.55
N GLY A 48 7.71 -17.84 0.72
CA GLY A 48 7.83 -19.16 1.34
C GLY A 48 6.52 -19.93 1.36
N LEU A 49 5.42 -19.26 1.67
CA LEU A 49 4.08 -19.86 1.66
C LEU A 49 3.64 -20.24 0.24
N ALA A 50 3.85 -19.37 -0.72
CA ALA A 50 3.47 -19.60 -2.13
C ALA A 50 4.28 -20.73 -2.76
N LEU A 51 5.58 -20.80 -2.47
CA LEU A 51 6.45 -21.87 -2.96
C LEU A 51 6.01 -23.23 -2.41
N GLY A 52 5.75 -23.31 -1.10
CA GLY A 52 5.32 -24.57 -0.45
C GLY A 52 3.95 -25.04 -0.92
N ALA A 53 3.07 -24.16 -1.33
CA ALA A 53 1.71 -24.48 -1.81
C ALA A 53 1.58 -24.44 -3.34
N GLU A 54 2.65 -24.16 -4.08
CA GLU A 54 2.66 -24.02 -5.54
C GLU A 54 1.64 -22.96 -6.06
N LEU A 55 1.52 -21.84 -5.34
CA LEU A 55 0.57 -20.77 -5.68
C LEU A 55 1.26 -19.62 -6.43
N PRO A 56 0.57 -19.01 -7.41
CA PRO A 56 0.99 -17.72 -7.92
C PRO A 56 0.78 -16.62 -6.87
N MET A 57 1.50 -15.52 -7.00
CA MET A 57 1.43 -14.38 -6.10
C MET A 57 0.80 -13.17 -6.76
N ILE A 58 0.13 -12.35 -5.96
CA ILE A 58 -0.46 -11.08 -6.40
C ILE A 58 0.05 -9.97 -5.50
N GLY A 59 0.79 -9.02 -6.06
CA GLY A 59 1.24 -7.83 -5.36
C GLY A 59 0.17 -6.75 -5.35
N VAL A 60 -0.22 -6.30 -4.16
CA VAL A 60 -1.20 -5.23 -3.98
C VAL A 60 -0.53 -4.00 -3.39
N SER A 61 -0.74 -2.84 -4.02
CA SER A 61 -0.23 -1.56 -3.52
C SER A 61 -0.80 -1.25 -2.14
N THR A 62 0.07 -0.85 -1.21
CA THR A 62 -0.33 -0.34 0.10
C THR A 62 -1.20 0.92 -0.03
N LEU A 63 -0.86 1.82 -0.95
CA LEU A 63 -1.62 3.05 -1.19
C LEU A 63 -3.01 2.75 -1.76
N ALA A 64 -3.12 1.83 -2.71
CA ALA A 64 -4.41 1.37 -3.25
C ALA A 64 -5.25 0.66 -2.18
N THR A 65 -4.64 -0.14 -1.33
CA THR A 65 -5.29 -0.80 -0.21
C THR A 65 -5.94 0.22 0.74
N MET A 66 -5.23 1.29 1.04
CA MET A 66 -5.76 2.36 1.89
C MET A 66 -6.89 3.13 1.20
N ALA A 67 -6.83 3.32 -0.12
CA ALA A 67 -7.93 3.91 -0.89
C ALA A 67 -9.20 3.04 -0.79
N GLN A 68 -9.07 1.73 -0.94
CA GLN A 68 -10.19 0.79 -0.75
C GLN A 68 -10.75 0.86 0.67
N GLY A 69 -9.89 1.02 1.68
CA GLY A 69 -10.31 1.22 3.06
C GLY A 69 -11.14 2.48 3.26
N ALA A 70 -10.75 3.58 2.62
CA ALA A 70 -11.53 4.82 2.65
C ALA A 70 -12.92 4.64 2.03
N TRP A 71 -13.01 3.92 0.93
CA TRP A 71 -14.30 3.60 0.32
C TRP A 71 -15.16 2.74 1.23
N ARG A 72 -14.60 1.72 1.85
CA ARG A 72 -15.31 0.85 2.81
C ARG A 72 -15.83 1.64 4.01
N MET A 73 -15.02 2.56 4.54
CA MET A 73 -15.35 3.34 5.73
C MET A 73 -16.26 4.53 5.46
N THR A 74 -16.13 5.18 4.32
CA THR A 74 -16.79 6.48 4.06
C THR A 74 -17.53 6.56 2.73
N GLY A 75 -17.38 5.56 1.84
CA GLY A 75 -17.92 5.63 0.48
C GLY A 75 -17.09 6.49 -0.48
N ALA A 76 -15.93 6.98 -0.08
CA ALA A 76 -15.08 7.83 -0.92
C ALA A 76 -14.63 7.12 -2.19
N THR A 77 -14.73 7.79 -3.33
CA THR A 77 -14.29 7.29 -4.64
C THR A 77 -13.07 8.02 -5.19
N ARG A 78 -12.62 9.05 -4.49
CA ARG A 78 -11.42 9.84 -4.83
C ARG A 78 -10.59 9.98 -3.58
N VAL A 79 -9.39 9.44 -3.59
CA VAL A 79 -8.56 9.29 -2.39
C VAL A 79 -7.14 9.80 -2.63
N LEU A 80 -6.67 10.64 -1.73
CA LEU A 80 -5.28 11.08 -1.66
C LEU A 80 -4.59 10.31 -0.54
N ALA A 81 -3.71 9.39 -0.91
CA ALA A 81 -2.97 8.57 0.03
C ALA A 81 -1.58 9.16 0.27
N ALA A 82 -1.21 9.34 1.53
CA ALA A 82 0.12 9.80 1.92
C ALA A 82 0.60 8.99 3.12
N ILE A 83 1.71 8.30 2.96
CA ILE A 83 2.38 7.55 4.03
C ILE A 83 3.67 8.27 4.38
N ASP A 84 3.93 8.47 5.67
CA ASP A 84 5.22 9.01 6.11
C ASP A 84 6.35 8.08 5.66
N ALA A 85 7.20 8.59 4.77
CA ALA A 85 8.31 7.84 4.19
C ALA A 85 9.62 8.05 4.96
N ARG A 86 9.58 8.81 6.07
CA ARG A 86 10.76 9.30 6.78
C ARG A 86 11.63 10.19 5.89
N MET A 87 12.76 10.66 6.42
CA MET A 87 13.70 11.52 5.71
C MET A 87 13.06 12.78 5.10
N GLY A 88 11.98 13.28 5.73
CA GLY A 88 11.27 14.47 5.27
C GLY A 88 10.41 14.28 4.04
N GLU A 89 10.00 13.06 3.73
CA GLU A 89 9.22 12.74 2.54
C GLU A 89 8.00 11.88 2.86
N VAL A 90 7.07 11.80 1.90
CA VAL A 90 5.90 10.94 1.95
C VAL A 90 5.82 10.05 0.70
N TYR A 91 5.31 8.83 0.86
CA TYR A 91 4.81 8.06 -0.27
C TYR A 91 3.41 8.56 -0.61
N TRP A 92 3.20 8.90 -1.87
CA TRP A 92 2.01 9.60 -2.38
C TRP A 92 1.33 8.82 -3.47
N ALA A 93 0.00 8.87 -3.50
CA ALA A 93 -0.80 8.46 -4.65
C ALA A 93 -2.16 9.17 -4.67
N GLU A 94 -2.70 9.29 -5.88
CA GLU A 94 -4.03 9.82 -6.17
C GLU A 94 -4.82 8.69 -6.82
N TYR A 95 -5.79 8.14 -6.10
CA TYR A 95 -6.60 7.03 -6.58
C TYR A 95 -8.05 7.44 -6.82
N THR A 96 -8.60 7.00 -7.94
CA THR A 96 -10.02 7.15 -8.26
C THR A 96 -10.65 5.79 -8.54
N ARG A 97 -11.86 5.58 -8.01
CA ARG A 97 -12.62 4.35 -8.17
C ARG A 97 -13.65 4.52 -9.29
N ASP A 98 -13.64 3.62 -10.25
CA ASP A 98 -14.62 3.65 -11.33
C ASP A 98 -15.95 2.99 -10.95
N ALA A 99 -16.91 3.00 -11.87
CA ALA A 99 -18.23 2.43 -11.64
C ALA A 99 -18.23 0.91 -11.42
N GLN A 100 -17.19 0.21 -11.87
CA GLN A 100 -17.00 -1.23 -11.67
C GLN A 100 -16.23 -1.56 -10.38
N GLY A 101 -15.84 -0.54 -9.63
CA GLY A 101 -15.08 -0.71 -8.39
C GLY A 101 -13.58 -0.91 -8.58
N VAL A 102 -13.04 -0.60 -9.75
CA VAL A 102 -11.61 -0.67 -10.03
C VAL A 102 -10.94 0.65 -9.67
N TRP A 103 -9.82 0.57 -8.98
CA TRP A 103 -9.00 1.72 -8.61
C TRP A 103 -7.99 2.04 -9.68
N HIS A 104 -7.94 3.30 -10.07
CA HIS A 104 -7.01 3.87 -11.05
C HIS A 104 -6.13 4.92 -10.38
N GLY A 105 -4.85 4.93 -10.65
CA GLY A 105 -3.91 5.90 -10.07
C GLY A 105 -2.54 5.31 -9.73
N GLU A 106 -2.24 4.08 -10.09
CA GLU A 106 -0.94 3.45 -9.83
C GLU A 106 0.23 4.28 -10.39
N GLU A 107 0.03 4.89 -11.54
CA GLU A 107 1.03 5.77 -12.19
C GLU A 107 1.33 7.03 -11.39
N THR A 108 0.48 7.41 -10.44
CA THR A 108 0.69 8.56 -9.56
C THR A 108 1.54 8.23 -8.33
N GLU A 109 1.80 6.97 -8.09
CA GLU A 109 2.60 6.55 -6.93
C GLU A 109 4.01 7.12 -7.02
N ALA A 110 4.40 7.88 -6.01
CA ALA A 110 5.69 8.56 -5.97
C ALA A 110 6.14 8.82 -4.53
N VAL A 111 7.44 9.09 -4.36
CA VAL A 111 7.95 9.66 -3.12
C VAL A 111 8.12 11.17 -3.33
N LEU A 112 7.49 11.97 -2.47
CA LEU A 112 7.43 13.42 -2.60
C LEU A 112 7.80 14.10 -1.28
N LYS A 113 8.36 15.29 -1.39
CA LYS A 113 8.48 16.20 -0.25
C LYS A 113 7.11 16.85 0.02
N PRO A 114 6.80 17.27 1.26
CA PRO A 114 5.54 17.93 1.59
C PRO A 114 5.25 19.15 0.71
N GLN A 115 6.26 19.91 0.33
CA GLN A 115 6.11 21.07 -0.56
C GLN A 115 5.62 20.66 -1.95
N ALA A 116 6.11 19.52 -2.47
CA ALA A 116 5.66 18.99 -3.76
C ALA A 116 4.20 18.52 -3.69
N VAL A 117 3.76 17.96 -2.57
CA VAL A 117 2.34 17.63 -2.34
C VAL A 117 1.50 18.91 -2.36
N THR A 118 1.92 19.96 -1.66
CA THR A 118 1.23 21.24 -1.65
C THR A 118 1.07 21.81 -3.08
N GLU A 119 2.12 21.77 -3.89
CA GLU A 119 2.07 22.18 -5.29
C GLU A 119 1.13 21.30 -6.12
N ARG A 120 1.14 19.99 -5.88
CA ARG A 120 0.25 19.05 -6.57
C ARG A 120 -1.22 19.32 -6.26
N LEU A 121 -1.55 19.62 -5.00
CA LEU A 121 -2.92 19.93 -4.58
C LEU A 121 -3.48 21.17 -5.26
N LYS A 122 -2.64 22.13 -5.66
CA LYS A 122 -3.07 23.31 -6.43
C LYS A 122 -3.57 22.96 -7.84
N GLN A 123 -3.18 21.79 -8.36
CA GLN A 123 -3.60 21.30 -9.69
C GLN A 123 -4.84 20.42 -9.64
N LEU A 124 -5.24 20.00 -8.44
CA LEU A 124 -6.42 19.18 -8.22
C LEU A 124 -7.63 20.05 -7.85
N SER A 125 -8.82 19.51 -8.06
CA SER A 125 -10.08 20.17 -7.72
C SER A 125 -11.08 19.18 -7.16
N GLY A 126 -12.13 19.70 -6.53
CA GLY A 126 -13.22 18.91 -5.97
C GLY A 126 -12.90 18.34 -4.60
N GLU A 127 -13.63 17.30 -4.24
CA GLU A 127 -13.53 16.64 -2.94
C GLU A 127 -12.69 15.36 -3.03
N TRP A 128 -11.76 15.22 -2.09
CA TRP A 128 -10.89 14.05 -1.97
C TRP A 128 -10.82 13.60 -0.52
N ALA A 129 -10.86 12.30 -0.30
CA ALA A 129 -10.60 11.73 1.03
C ALA A 129 -9.10 11.58 1.26
N THR A 130 -8.66 11.81 2.49
CA THR A 130 -7.27 11.65 2.90
C THR A 130 -7.10 10.37 3.70
N VAL A 131 -6.05 9.62 3.41
CA VAL A 131 -5.64 8.42 4.15
C VAL A 131 -4.15 8.41 4.38
N GLY A 132 -3.72 7.78 5.47
CA GLY A 132 -2.31 7.50 5.74
C GLY A 132 -1.65 8.43 6.75
N THR A 133 -0.49 7.98 7.21
CA THR A 133 0.29 8.63 8.28
C THR A 133 0.99 9.92 7.84
N GLY A 134 1.05 10.17 6.53
CA GLY A 134 1.69 11.39 5.99
C GLY A 134 0.95 12.68 6.36
N TRP A 135 -0.36 12.62 6.44
CA TRP A 135 -1.18 13.79 6.76
C TRP A 135 -0.95 14.30 8.19
N PRO A 136 -1.02 13.46 9.24
CA PRO A 136 -0.69 13.93 10.58
C PRO A 136 0.80 14.25 10.77
N ALA A 137 1.70 13.62 10.03
CA ALA A 137 3.13 13.94 10.08
C ALA A 137 3.45 15.31 9.50
N TRP A 138 2.70 15.74 8.48
CA TRP A 138 2.89 17.01 7.76
C TRP A 138 1.57 17.76 7.62
N PRO A 139 1.02 18.31 8.71
CA PRO A 139 -0.30 18.97 8.69
C PRO A 139 -0.39 20.15 7.70
N GLU A 140 0.73 20.79 7.39
CA GLU A 140 0.81 21.90 6.47
C GLU A 140 0.40 21.54 5.03
N MET A 141 0.47 20.26 4.64
CA MET A 141 0.04 19.82 3.32
C MET A 141 -1.46 20.06 3.09
N ALA A 142 -2.25 20.02 4.16
CA ALA A 142 -3.71 20.18 4.11
C ALA A 142 -4.17 21.65 4.22
N LYS A 143 -3.24 22.60 4.36
CA LYS A 143 -3.57 24.02 4.54
C LYS A 143 -3.62 24.75 3.20
N ASP A 144 -4.54 25.73 3.11
CA ASP A 144 -4.63 26.69 2.00
C ASP A 144 -4.69 26.01 0.61
N THR A 145 -5.44 24.92 0.51
CA THR A 145 -5.65 24.20 -0.75
C THR A 145 -6.97 24.62 -1.38
N GLY A 146 -7.04 24.58 -2.71
CA GLY A 146 -8.30 24.70 -3.44
C GLY A 146 -9.13 23.42 -3.47
N VAL A 147 -8.64 22.35 -2.82
CA VAL A 147 -9.26 21.04 -2.75
C VAL A 147 -10.01 20.89 -1.44
N THR A 148 -11.21 20.34 -1.48
CA THR A 148 -11.94 19.96 -0.27
C THR A 148 -11.43 18.62 0.21
N LEU A 149 -10.78 18.60 1.37
CA LEU A 149 -10.23 17.39 1.97
C LEU A 149 -11.20 16.88 3.05
N VAL A 150 -11.56 15.61 2.96
CA VAL A 150 -12.36 14.89 3.96
C VAL A 150 -11.57 13.72 4.52
N ASP A 151 -11.82 13.36 5.78
CA ASP A 151 -11.12 12.24 6.40
C ASP A 151 -11.60 10.90 5.83
N GLY A 152 -10.68 10.11 5.30
CA GLY A 152 -10.95 8.76 4.80
C GLY A 152 -10.99 7.69 5.90
N ASN A 153 -10.68 8.05 7.15
CA ASN A 153 -10.70 7.18 8.33
C ASN A 153 -9.76 5.98 8.25
N MET A 154 -8.70 6.07 7.47
CA MET A 154 -7.65 5.04 7.37
C MET A 154 -6.30 5.66 7.65
N LEU A 155 -5.70 5.28 8.76
CA LEU A 155 -4.33 5.69 9.10
C LEU A 155 -3.32 4.66 8.60
N LEU A 156 -3.66 3.38 8.71
CA LEU A 156 -2.85 2.23 8.31
C LEU A 156 -3.64 1.33 7.36
N PRO A 157 -2.98 0.56 6.49
CA PRO A 157 -3.68 -0.36 5.61
C PRO A 157 -4.29 -1.52 6.40
N ALA A 158 -5.44 -2.00 5.97
CA ALA A 158 -6.09 -3.19 6.51
C ALA A 158 -6.02 -4.34 5.49
N ALA A 159 -5.72 -5.55 5.96
CA ALA A 159 -5.57 -6.72 5.10
C ALA A 159 -6.86 -7.04 4.33
N GLU A 160 -8.03 -6.83 4.93
CA GLU A 160 -9.33 -7.05 4.27
C GLU A 160 -9.51 -6.18 3.02
N ASP A 161 -8.90 -5.01 2.97
CA ASP A 161 -8.99 -4.08 1.84
C ASP A 161 -8.08 -4.47 0.67
N MET A 162 -7.18 -5.42 0.86
CA MET A 162 -6.40 -6.02 -0.22
C MET A 162 -7.23 -6.98 -1.07
N LEU A 163 -8.21 -7.65 -0.49
CA LEU A 163 -8.94 -8.75 -1.13
C LEU A 163 -9.70 -8.31 -2.41
N PRO A 164 -10.47 -7.22 -2.41
CA PRO A 164 -11.15 -6.76 -3.63
C PRO A 164 -10.17 -6.42 -4.75
N ILE A 165 -9.03 -5.81 -4.42
CA ILE A 165 -8.00 -5.44 -5.39
C ILE A 165 -7.31 -6.69 -5.92
N ALA A 166 -6.94 -7.62 -5.04
CA ALA A 166 -6.33 -8.90 -5.43
C ALA A 166 -7.25 -9.72 -6.32
N SER A 167 -8.54 -9.78 -6.02
CA SER A 167 -9.54 -10.49 -6.85
C SER A 167 -9.62 -9.91 -8.27
N GLN A 168 -9.58 -8.59 -8.40
CA GLN A 168 -9.59 -7.93 -9.70
C GLN A 168 -8.31 -8.19 -10.49
N LEU A 169 -7.16 -8.18 -9.82
CA LEU A 169 -5.87 -8.49 -10.44
C LEU A 169 -5.80 -9.95 -10.89
N LEU A 170 -6.31 -10.87 -10.08
CA LEU A 170 -6.39 -12.29 -10.42
C LEU A 170 -7.26 -12.50 -11.66
N ALA A 171 -8.44 -11.89 -11.71
CA ALA A 171 -9.36 -11.96 -12.86
C ALA A 171 -8.74 -11.37 -14.12
N ALA A 172 -7.87 -10.38 -14.01
CA ALA A 172 -7.14 -9.76 -15.12
C ALA A 172 -5.86 -10.53 -15.50
N GLY A 173 -5.56 -11.66 -14.86
CA GLY A 173 -4.36 -12.45 -15.11
C GLY A 173 -3.06 -11.80 -14.63
N LYS A 174 -3.11 -10.82 -13.74
CA LYS A 174 -1.95 -10.08 -13.23
C LYS A 174 -1.35 -10.77 -12.01
N THR A 175 -0.86 -11.98 -12.19
CA THR A 175 -0.14 -12.74 -11.18
C THR A 175 1.34 -12.82 -11.53
N VAL A 176 2.18 -13.08 -10.52
CA VAL A 176 3.59 -13.35 -10.72
C VAL A 176 3.97 -14.69 -10.10
N ALA A 177 4.95 -15.36 -10.68
CA ALA A 177 5.56 -16.54 -10.06
C ALA A 177 6.34 -16.11 -8.80
N VAL A 178 6.56 -17.04 -7.87
CA VAL A 178 7.24 -16.79 -6.60
C VAL A 178 8.59 -16.11 -6.78
N GLU A 179 9.39 -16.57 -7.74
CA GLU A 179 10.72 -16.07 -8.04
C GLU A 179 10.73 -14.64 -8.61
N HIS A 180 9.60 -14.15 -9.12
CA HIS A 180 9.45 -12.83 -9.70
C HIS A 180 8.72 -11.83 -8.79
N ALA A 181 8.32 -12.26 -7.59
CA ALA A 181 7.66 -11.38 -6.63
C ALA A 181 8.68 -10.41 -6.01
N GLU A 182 8.47 -9.12 -6.21
CA GLU A 182 9.37 -8.07 -5.76
C GLU A 182 8.62 -6.93 -5.08
N PRO A 183 9.24 -6.25 -4.09
CA PRO A 183 8.69 -5.03 -3.54
C PRO A 183 8.79 -3.90 -4.57
N VAL A 184 7.84 -2.97 -4.51
CA VAL A 184 7.92 -1.72 -5.27
C VAL A 184 8.69 -0.69 -4.46
N TYR A 185 9.78 -0.19 -5.02
CA TYR A 185 10.58 0.86 -4.43
C TYR A 185 10.30 2.18 -5.14
N LEU A 186 9.65 3.12 -4.47
CA LEU A 186 9.45 4.47 -4.98
C LEU A 186 10.68 5.35 -4.75
N ARG A 187 11.56 4.96 -3.81
CA ARG A 187 12.84 5.61 -3.53
C ARG A 187 13.97 4.69 -3.98
N ASN A 188 14.57 4.97 -5.14
CA ASN A 188 15.64 4.15 -5.74
C ASN A 188 17.04 4.50 -5.25
N THR A 189 17.24 5.64 -4.59
CA THR A 189 18.54 6.09 -4.09
C THR A 189 18.48 6.34 -2.60
N VAL A 190 19.24 5.55 -1.85
CA VAL A 190 19.57 5.87 -0.46
C VAL A 190 20.86 6.66 -0.48
N ALA A 191 20.78 7.98 -0.30
CA ALA A 191 21.95 8.79 -0.11
C ALA A 191 22.49 8.54 1.32
N TRP A 192 23.52 7.74 1.44
CA TRP A 192 24.28 7.62 2.68
C TRP A 192 25.05 8.93 2.87
N LYS A 193 24.61 9.79 3.77
CA LYS A 193 25.43 10.89 4.25
C LYS A 193 26.54 10.28 5.10
N LYS A 194 27.81 10.42 4.64
CA LYS A 194 28.95 10.17 5.52
C LYS A 194 28.82 11.04 6.75
N LEU A 195 28.87 10.44 7.91
CA LEU A 195 28.92 11.19 9.16
C LEU A 195 30.20 12.03 9.16
N PRO A 196 30.14 13.34 9.52
CA PRO A 196 31.34 14.16 9.61
C PRO A 196 32.31 13.52 10.61
N GLY A 197 33.57 13.28 10.18
CA GLY A 197 34.65 12.85 11.06
C GLY A 197 35.11 11.38 10.95
N ARG A 198 34.71 10.66 9.91
CA ARG A 198 35.32 9.39 9.53
C ARG A 198 35.85 9.51 8.10
N GLU A 199 37.15 9.88 8.03
CA GLU A 199 37.94 9.68 6.82
C GLU A 199 38.27 8.21 6.66
#